data_4d5d168788437b110984b82964f10f00
#
_entry.id   4d5d168788437b110984b82964f10f00
#
_cell.length_a   1.000
_cell.length_b   1.000
_cell.length_c   1.000
_cell.angle_alpha   90.00
_cell.angle_beta   90.00
_cell.angle_gamma   90.00
#
_symmetry.space_group_name_H-M   'P 1'
#
loop_
_entity.id
_entity.type
_entity.pdbx_description
1 polymer ?
#
loop_
_entity_poly.entity_id
_entity_poly.type
_entity_poly.pdbx_seq_one_letter_code
_entity_poly.pdbx_strand_id
1 'polypeptide(L)'
;TIYRERTSLRIMEEQLGDSFLKINISTLVAIRYIREISDKIWLSNGEGLPYVVRNKRRFMKWIVDEKKKMAEHHAGEDIPQTEEEYREYYKGFEHMPFAFADIEMVFDDSYRAVDWIFRYGNPALAKLEKLPLHVLIGSAFGDLFYNMDSKWLESYERAALYGETLEVLDYSPEIDTNLKVICFQTFVGHCGCILFNVDEMK
;
A
#
# COMPACT_ATOMS: atom_id res chain seq x y z
N THR A 1 -6.39 -11.51 17.74
CA THR A 1 -7.37 -11.68 18.84
C THR A 1 -8.61 -12.33 18.25
N ILE A 2 -9.06 -13.46 18.83
CA ILE A 2 -10.26 -14.17 18.39
C ILE A 2 -11.41 -13.68 19.27
N TYR A 3 -12.40 -13.05 18.67
CA TYR A 3 -13.65 -12.67 19.33
C TYR A 3 -14.70 -13.75 19.07
N ARG A 4 -15.40 -14.17 20.11
CA ARG A 4 -16.55 -15.08 20.02
C ARG A 4 -17.80 -14.35 20.47
N GLU A 5 -18.67 -14.05 19.52
CA GLU A 5 -19.98 -13.44 19.80
C GLU A 5 -21.10 -14.32 19.21
N ARG A 6 -22.21 -14.47 19.92
CA ARG A 6 -23.41 -15.14 19.41
C ARG A 6 -24.26 -14.14 18.64
N THR A 7 -23.94 -13.94 17.38
CA THR A 7 -24.75 -13.11 16.49
C THR A 7 -24.91 -13.82 15.13
N SER A 8 -25.92 -13.45 14.36
CA SER A 8 -26.04 -13.98 13.01
C SER A 8 -25.08 -13.28 12.07
N LEU A 9 -24.56 -14.01 11.06
CA LEU A 9 -23.68 -13.45 10.06
C LEU A 9 -24.32 -12.26 9.30
N ARG A 10 -25.64 -12.24 9.19
CA ARG A 10 -26.41 -11.15 8.60
C ARG A 10 -26.32 -9.86 9.42
N ILE A 11 -26.44 -9.97 10.75
CA ILE A 11 -26.29 -8.81 11.64
C ILE A 11 -24.86 -8.28 11.58
N MET A 12 -23.87 -9.17 11.55
CA MET A 12 -22.47 -8.77 11.38
C MET A 12 -22.21 -8.08 10.03
N GLU A 13 -22.80 -8.57 8.94
CA GLU A 13 -22.70 -7.98 7.60
C GLU A 13 -23.27 -6.55 7.60
N GLU A 14 -24.41 -6.33 8.25
CA GLU A 14 -25.03 -5.00 8.41
C GLU A 14 -24.19 -4.06 9.28
N GLN A 15 -23.53 -4.56 10.32
CA GLN A 15 -22.71 -3.76 11.24
C GLN A 15 -21.32 -3.41 10.68
N LEU A 16 -20.71 -4.33 9.93
CA LEU A 16 -19.35 -4.18 9.41
C LEU A 16 -19.30 -3.40 8.08
N GLY A 17 -20.46 -3.27 7.41
CA GLY A 17 -20.60 -2.49 6.18
C GLY A 17 -19.80 -3.03 4.99
N ASP A 18 -19.60 -2.14 4.01
CA ASP A 18 -19.07 -2.49 2.68
C ASP A 18 -17.60 -2.92 2.67
N SER A 19 -16.85 -2.66 3.74
CA SER A 19 -15.45 -3.10 3.87
C SER A 19 -15.28 -4.61 4.09
N PHE A 20 -16.41 -5.34 4.24
CA PHE A 20 -16.42 -6.79 4.40
C PHE A 20 -17.21 -7.47 3.30
N LEU A 21 -16.63 -8.52 2.74
CA LEU A 21 -17.21 -9.34 1.70
C LEU A 21 -17.72 -10.67 2.26
N LYS A 22 -19.01 -10.95 2.08
CA LYS A 22 -19.57 -12.28 2.37
C LYS A 22 -19.27 -13.24 1.24
N ILE A 23 -18.34 -14.13 1.47
CA ILE A 23 -17.83 -15.06 0.45
C ILE A 23 -18.62 -16.36 0.36
N ASN A 24 -19.28 -16.77 1.46
CA ASN A 24 -20.17 -17.93 1.55
C ASN A 24 -21.16 -17.76 2.73
N ILE A 25 -21.92 -18.82 3.05
CA ILE A 25 -22.98 -18.78 4.09
C ILE A 25 -22.44 -18.56 5.51
N SER A 26 -21.15 -18.81 5.75
CA SER A 26 -20.53 -18.82 7.08
C SER A 26 -19.33 -17.91 7.24
N THR A 27 -18.93 -17.16 6.18
CA THR A 27 -17.67 -16.43 6.18
C THR A 27 -17.82 -15.02 5.62
N LEU A 28 -17.39 -14.04 6.42
CA LEU A 28 -17.14 -12.66 6.02
C LEU A 28 -15.62 -12.43 6.02
N VAL A 29 -15.13 -11.72 5.03
CA VAL A 29 -13.70 -11.38 4.88
C VAL A 29 -13.56 -9.89 4.69
N ALA A 30 -12.66 -9.26 5.44
CA ALA A 30 -12.32 -7.87 5.22
C ALA A 30 -11.56 -7.73 3.88
N ILE A 31 -12.02 -6.81 3.02
CA ILE A 31 -11.50 -6.64 1.65
C ILE A 31 -10.00 -6.35 1.66
N ARG A 32 -9.51 -5.56 2.62
CA ARG A 32 -8.09 -5.21 2.78
C ARG A 32 -7.14 -6.41 2.95
N TYR A 33 -7.65 -7.57 3.36
CA TYR A 33 -6.84 -8.78 3.49
C TYR A 33 -6.94 -9.71 2.28
N ILE A 34 -7.75 -9.38 1.27
CA ILE A 34 -7.86 -10.17 0.06
C ILE A 34 -6.71 -9.81 -0.88
N ARG A 35 -5.80 -10.77 -1.08
CA ARG A 35 -4.68 -10.64 -2.01
C ARG A 35 -5.09 -10.99 -3.45
N GLU A 36 -5.81 -12.11 -3.61
CA GLU A 36 -6.17 -12.64 -4.92
C GLU A 36 -7.49 -13.42 -4.86
N ILE A 37 -8.25 -13.37 -5.95
CA ILE A 37 -9.42 -14.23 -6.19
C ILE A 37 -9.15 -15.08 -7.42
N SER A 38 -8.79 -16.35 -7.21
CA SER A 38 -8.57 -17.35 -8.27
C SER A 38 -9.52 -18.56 -8.12
N ASP A 39 -9.03 -19.71 -7.77
CA ASP A 39 -9.79 -20.91 -7.35
C ASP A 39 -10.31 -20.78 -5.91
N LYS A 40 -9.60 -19.97 -5.11
CA LYS A 40 -9.95 -19.55 -3.73
C LYS A 40 -9.82 -18.06 -3.62
N ILE A 41 -10.29 -17.52 -2.50
CA ILE A 41 -9.92 -16.18 -2.03
C ILE A 41 -8.68 -16.33 -1.16
N TRP A 42 -7.55 -15.86 -1.68
CA TRP A 42 -6.27 -15.88 -0.98
C TRP A 42 -6.11 -14.62 -0.15
N LEU A 43 -5.77 -14.80 1.12
CA LEU A 43 -5.53 -13.70 2.06
C LEU A 43 -4.04 -13.35 2.12
N SER A 44 -3.75 -12.15 2.62
CA SER A 44 -2.38 -11.66 2.81
C SER A 44 -1.51 -12.52 3.74
N ASN A 45 -2.13 -13.31 4.62
CA ASN A 45 -1.45 -14.29 5.48
C ASN A 45 -1.20 -15.65 4.79
N GLY A 46 -1.53 -15.78 3.50
CA GLY A 46 -1.38 -17.02 2.73
C GLY A 46 -2.54 -18.04 2.90
N GLU A 47 -3.59 -17.72 3.68
CA GLU A 47 -4.75 -18.59 3.84
C GLU A 47 -5.67 -18.52 2.62
N GLY A 48 -6.06 -19.68 2.08
CA GLY A 48 -6.98 -19.82 0.95
C GLY A 48 -8.38 -20.20 1.39
N LEU A 49 -9.35 -19.29 1.27
CA LEU A 49 -10.74 -19.51 1.68
C LEU A 49 -11.63 -19.96 0.50
N PRO A 50 -12.45 -20.99 0.69
CA PRO A 50 -13.40 -21.43 -0.35
C PRO A 50 -14.53 -20.42 -0.51
N TYR A 51 -14.93 -20.16 -1.74
CA TYR A 51 -16.04 -19.27 -2.06
C TYR A 51 -16.91 -19.82 -3.19
N VAL A 52 -18.05 -19.17 -3.43
CA VAL A 52 -18.95 -19.57 -4.53
C VAL A 52 -18.43 -18.97 -5.83
N VAL A 53 -17.76 -19.79 -6.67
CA VAL A 53 -17.04 -19.38 -7.90
C VAL A 53 -17.91 -18.55 -8.88
N ARG A 54 -19.21 -18.85 -9.00
CA ARG A 54 -20.15 -18.05 -9.82
C ARG A 54 -20.21 -16.57 -9.41
N ASN A 55 -19.80 -16.24 -8.19
CA ASN A 55 -19.79 -14.88 -7.67
C ASN A 55 -18.47 -14.15 -7.93
N LYS A 56 -17.46 -14.77 -8.55
CA LYS A 56 -16.12 -14.20 -8.77
C LYS A 56 -16.17 -12.78 -9.35
N ARG A 57 -16.92 -12.62 -10.48
CA ARG A 57 -17.01 -11.30 -11.15
C ARG A 57 -17.65 -10.24 -10.25
N ARG A 58 -18.68 -10.60 -9.49
CA ARG A 58 -19.34 -9.69 -8.54
C ARG A 58 -18.38 -9.28 -7.42
N PHE A 59 -17.61 -10.22 -6.90
CA PHE A 59 -16.65 -9.96 -5.83
C PHE A 59 -15.50 -9.05 -6.32
N MET A 60 -14.94 -9.33 -7.50
CA MET A 60 -13.91 -8.49 -8.09
C MET A 60 -14.42 -7.06 -8.32
N LYS A 61 -15.63 -6.91 -8.89
CA LYS A 61 -16.22 -5.59 -9.08
C LYS A 61 -16.41 -4.87 -7.74
N TRP A 62 -16.93 -5.53 -6.73
CA TRP A 62 -17.12 -4.94 -5.41
C TRP A 62 -15.80 -4.46 -4.80
N ILE A 63 -14.73 -5.27 -4.87
CA ILE A 63 -13.41 -4.87 -4.36
C ILE A 63 -12.90 -3.63 -5.06
N VAL A 64 -13.02 -3.56 -6.39
CA VAL A 64 -12.62 -2.39 -7.18
C VAL A 64 -13.44 -1.16 -6.77
N ASP A 65 -14.76 -1.30 -6.68
CA ASP A 65 -15.67 -0.21 -6.29
C ASP A 65 -15.34 0.32 -4.88
N GLU A 66 -14.99 -0.57 -3.93
CA GLU A 66 -14.61 -0.16 -2.57
C GLU A 66 -13.24 0.52 -2.52
N LYS A 67 -12.24 -0.01 -3.21
CA LYS A 67 -10.92 0.64 -3.31
C LYS A 67 -11.05 2.04 -3.94
N LYS A 68 -11.88 2.15 -4.99
CA LYS A 68 -12.16 3.43 -5.65
C LYS A 68 -12.82 4.41 -4.69
N LYS A 69 -13.85 4.01 -3.94
CA LYS A 69 -14.48 4.85 -2.92
C LYS A 69 -13.46 5.32 -1.87
N MET A 70 -12.57 4.43 -1.40
CA MET A 70 -11.52 4.80 -0.45
C MET A 70 -10.62 5.88 -1.04
N ALA A 71 -10.15 5.72 -2.28
CA ALA A 71 -9.32 6.70 -2.96
C ALA A 71 -10.06 8.04 -3.21
N GLU A 72 -11.37 8.03 -3.49
CA GLU A 72 -12.16 9.23 -3.80
C GLU A 72 -12.66 9.96 -2.53
N HIS A 73 -12.87 9.25 -1.42
CA HIS A 73 -13.49 9.84 -0.21
C HIS A 73 -12.61 10.90 0.46
N HIS A 74 -11.34 10.97 0.12
CA HIS A 74 -10.36 11.91 0.65
C HIS A 74 -9.94 13.00 -0.35
N ALA A 75 -10.71 13.19 -1.43
CA ALA A 75 -10.46 14.24 -2.42
C ALA A 75 -10.58 15.69 -1.86
N GLY A 76 -10.66 15.86 -0.55
CA GLY A 76 -10.69 17.14 0.16
C GLY A 76 -9.48 17.40 1.05
N GLU A 77 -8.48 16.51 1.08
CA GLU A 77 -7.22 16.77 1.78
C GLU A 77 -6.36 17.73 0.95
N ASP A 78 -5.69 18.68 1.63
CA ASP A 78 -4.72 19.58 1.00
C ASP A 78 -3.42 18.82 0.68
N ILE A 79 -3.49 17.95 -0.35
CA ILE A 79 -2.31 17.22 -0.85
C ILE A 79 -1.44 18.21 -1.62
N PRO A 80 -0.13 18.32 -1.31
CA PRO A 80 0.80 19.13 -2.08
C PRO A 80 0.76 18.73 -3.57
N GLN A 81 0.78 19.70 -4.47
CA GLN A 81 0.67 19.47 -5.91
C GLN A 81 2.00 19.72 -6.65
N THR A 82 2.89 20.46 -6.03
CA THR A 82 4.18 20.82 -6.61
C THR A 82 5.34 20.31 -5.76
N GLU A 83 6.52 20.16 -6.37
CA GLU A 83 7.74 19.76 -5.65
C GLU A 83 8.05 20.72 -4.49
N GLU A 84 7.81 22.03 -4.68
CA GLU A 84 8.07 23.05 -3.65
C GLU A 84 7.11 22.90 -2.46
N GLU A 85 5.83 22.60 -2.73
CA GLU A 85 4.84 22.35 -1.68
C GLU A 85 5.17 21.08 -0.88
N TYR A 86 5.58 19.99 -1.55
CA TYR A 86 6.04 18.77 -0.88
C TYR A 86 7.29 19.04 -0.04
N ARG A 87 8.24 19.83 -0.55
CA ARG A 87 9.46 20.20 0.20
C ARG A 87 9.13 21.02 1.44
N GLU A 88 8.24 21.99 1.35
CA GLU A 88 7.80 22.77 2.51
C GLU A 88 7.05 21.92 3.52
N TYR A 89 6.16 21.03 3.06
CA TYR A 89 5.41 20.11 3.91
C TYR A 89 6.33 19.18 4.70
N TYR A 90 7.33 18.62 4.03
CA TYR A 90 8.26 17.66 4.61
C TYR A 90 9.60 18.25 5.05
N LYS A 91 9.72 19.58 5.19
CA LYS A 91 10.98 20.24 5.56
C LYS A 91 11.62 19.71 6.85
N GLY A 92 10.82 19.20 7.78
CA GLY A 92 11.30 18.56 9.01
C GLY A 92 12.08 17.27 8.78
N PHE A 93 11.91 16.62 7.62
CA PHE A 93 12.59 15.37 7.25
C PHE A 93 13.90 15.60 6.49
N GLU A 94 14.17 16.81 6.02
CA GLU A 94 15.30 17.11 5.14
C GLU A 94 16.67 16.74 5.76
N HIS A 95 16.81 16.92 7.05
CA HIS A 95 18.08 16.66 7.76
C HIS A 95 18.06 15.38 8.61
N MET A 96 17.05 14.54 8.42
CA MET A 96 16.99 13.27 9.14
C MET A 96 18.08 12.29 8.65
N PRO A 97 18.69 11.51 9.57
CA PRO A 97 19.76 10.58 9.22
C PRO A 97 19.28 9.29 8.54
N PHE A 98 17.99 9.10 8.41
CA PHE A 98 17.34 7.97 7.72
C PHE A 98 16.72 8.44 6.41
N ALA A 99 16.63 7.52 5.44
CA ALA A 99 15.96 7.80 4.19
C ALA A 99 14.45 7.91 4.41
N PHE A 100 13.86 8.97 3.84
CA PHE A 100 12.42 9.17 3.82
C PHE A 100 11.95 9.53 2.42
N ALA A 101 10.86 8.90 1.99
CA ALA A 101 10.14 9.20 0.75
C ALA A 101 8.65 9.32 1.03
N ASP A 102 7.99 10.23 0.31
CA ASP A 102 6.55 10.16 0.02
C ASP A 102 6.39 9.69 -1.41
N ILE A 103 5.62 8.63 -1.60
CA ILE A 103 5.36 8.04 -2.90
C ILE A 103 3.86 8.02 -3.17
N GLU A 104 3.45 8.44 -4.36
CA GLU A 104 2.08 8.31 -4.86
C GLU A 104 1.93 7.01 -5.62
N MET A 105 0.95 6.19 -5.22
CA MET A 105 0.72 4.90 -5.86
C MET A 105 0.04 5.05 -7.21
N VAL A 106 0.50 4.29 -8.19
CA VAL A 106 -0.12 4.17 -9.51
C VAL A 106 -0.93 2.89 -9.54
N PHE A 107 -2.22 3.01 -9.88
CA PHE A 107 -3.17 1.90 -9.92
C PHE A 107 -3.60 1.55 -11.34
N ASP A 108 -3.81 0.26 -11.61
CA ASP A 108 -4.48 -0.21 -12.83
C ASP A 108 -6.02 -0.01 -12.75
N ASP A 109 -6.73 -0.34 -13.85
CA ASP A 109 -8.20 -0.27 -13.92
C ASP A 109 -8.92 -1.16 -12.88
N SER A 110 -8.21 -2.10 -12.28
CA SER A 110 -8.69 -2.98 -11.21
C SER A 110 -8.32 -2.47 -9.82
N TYR A 111 -7.81 -1.26 -9.72
CA TYR A 111 -7.31 -0.65 -8.48
C TYR A 111 -6.27 -1.51 -7.76
N ARG A 112 -5.37 -2.14 -8.51
CA ARG A 112 -4.18 -2.81 -8.00
C ARG A 112 -2.99 -1.88 -8.22
N ALA A 113 -2.16 -1.72 -7.22
CA ALA A 113 -0.93 -0.97 -7.37
C ALA A 113 -0.02 -1.67 -8.40
N VAL A 114 0.46 -0.91 -9.37
CA VAL A 114 1.34 -1.39 -10.45
C VAL A 114 2.67 -0.66 -10.47
N ASP A 115 2.74 0.53 -9.87
CA ASP A 115 3.93 1.36 -9.77
C ASP A 115 3.74 2.42 -8.68
N TRP A 116 4.72 3.28 -8.48
CA TRP A 116 4.61 4.50 -7.70
C TRP A 116 5.45 5.63 -8.28
N ILE A 117 5.08 6.87 -7.96
CA ILE A 117 5.82 8.08 -8.33
C ILE A 117 6.42 8.67 -7.06
N PHE A 118 7.71 9.01 -7.09
CA PHE A 118 8.35 9.72 -5.98
C PHE A 118 7.87 11.17 -5.95
N ARG A 119 7.15 11.57 -4.91
CA ARG A 119 6.67 12.95 -4.72
C ARG A 119 7.59 13.78 -3.84
N TYR A 120 8.22 13.11 -2.86
CA TYR A 120 9.24 13.72 -2.01
C TYR A 120 10.30 12.69 -1.65
N GLY A 121 11.51 13.18 -1.40
CA GLY A 121 12.60 12.41 -0.81
C GLY A 121 13.60 13.34 -0.15
N ASN A 122 14.19 12.88 0.95
CA ASN A 122 15.25 13.62 1.62
C ASN A 122 16.65 13.24 1.08
N PRO A 123 17.71 13.99 1.44
CA PRO A 123 19.08 13.70 0.99
C PRO A 123 19.58 12.28 1.35
N ALA A 124 19.08 11.70 2.45
CA ALA A 124 19.41 10.33 2.82
C ALA A 124 18.81 9.31 1.86
N LEU A 125 17.61 9.58 1.28
CA LEU A 125 17.03 8.74 0.23
C LEU A 125 17.93 8.74 -1.02
N ALA A 126 18.36 9.92 -1.49
CA ALA A 126 19.25 10.02 -2.65
C ALA A 126 20.55 9.21 -2.47
N LYS A 127 21.09 9.20 -1.25
CA LYS A 127 22.26 8.38 -0.91
C LYS A 127 21.95 6.90 -0.94
N LEU A 128 20.81 6.49 -0.40
CA LEU A 128 20.38 5.09 -0.35
C LEU A 128 20.12 4.54 -1.75
N GLU A 129 19.33 5.27 -2.55
CA GLU A 129 18.96 4.90 -3.92
C GLU A 129 20.11 5.09 -4.94
N LYS A 130 21.22 5.72 -4.51
CA LYS A 130 22.38 6.05 -5.36
C LYS A 130 22.02 6.90 -6.59
N LEU A 131 20.92 7.67 -6.49
CA LEU A 131 20.40 8.57 -7.51
C LEU A 131 20.17 9.98 -6.94
N PRO A 132 20.44 11.05 -7.71
CA PRO A 132 20.12 12.40 -7.26
C PRO A 132 18.63 12.64 -7.09
N LEU A 133 18.21 13.47 -6.13
CA LEU A 133 16.80 13.77 -5.89
C LEU A 133 16.08 14.30 -7.14
N HIS A 134 16.71 15.15 -7.93
CA HIS A 134 16.10 15.69 -9.15
C HIS A 134 15.85 14.63 -10.25
N VAL A 135 16.42 13.44 -10.12
CA VAL A 135 16.13 12.29 -10.99
C VAL A 135 15.00 11.45 -10.40
N LEU A 136 14.96 11.33 -9.06
CA LEU A 136 13.93 10.54 -8.35
C LEU A 136 12.58 11.26 -8.38
N ILE A 137 12.55 12.54 -7.95
CA ILE A 137 11.29 13.26 -7.74
C ILE A 137 10.57 13.50 -9.07
N GLY A 138 9.30 13.13 -9.11
CA GLY A 138 8.45 13.18 -10.29
C GLY A 138 8.57 11.97 -11.22
N SER A 139 9.54 11.09 -11.01
CA SER A 139 9.71 9.87 -11.82
C SER A 139 8.94 8.69 -11.23
N ALA A 140 8.43 7.82 -12.10
CA ALA A 140 7.93 6.53 -11.68
C ALA A 140 9.07 5.58 -11.35
N PHE A 141 8.87 4.67 -10.40
CA PHE A 141 9.88 3.71 -10.01
C PHE A 141 10.29 2.83 -11.19
N GLY A 142 9.30 2.33 -11.95
CA GLY A 142 9.55 1.47 -13.11
C GLY A 142 10.32 2.14 -14.25
N ASP A 143 10.41 3.48 -14.30
CA ASP A 143 11.23 4.22 -15.27
C ASP A 143 12.71 4.28 -14.85
N LEU A 144 12.99 4.16 -13.55
CA LEU A 144 14.34 4.30 -12.99
C LEU A 144 14.98 2.95 -12.68
N PHE A 145 14.19 1.97 -12.27
CA PHE A 145 14.66 0.70 -11.75
C PHE A 145 14.04 -0.48 -12.49
N TYR A 146 14.82 -1.54 -12.67
CA TYR A 146 14.36 -2.80 -13.20
C TYR A 146 14.06 -3.78 -12.06
N ASN A 147 13.16 -4.75 -12.30
CA ASN A 147 12.86 -5.84 -11.37
C ASN A 147 12.13 -5.42 -10.06
N MET A 148 11.10 -4.58 -10.18
CA MET A 148 10.23 -4.28 -9.05
C MET A 148 9.65 -5.56 -8.42
N ASP A 149 9.86 -5.74 -7.12
CA ASP A 149 9.29 -6.86 -6.40
C ASP A 149 7.85 -6.55 -5.97
N SER A 150 6.92 -7.44 -6.29
CA SER A 150 5.50 -7.29 -5.97
C SER A 150 5.18 -7.12 -4.48
N LYS A 151 6.06 -7.59 -3.60
CA LYS A 151 5.89 -7.46 -2.14
C LYS A 151 5.91 -6.01 -1.66
N TRP A 152 6.74 -5.16 -2.31
CA TRP A 152 6.77 -3.72 -2.02
C TRP A 152 5.45 -3.07 -2.40
N LEU A 153 4.98 -3.34 -3.63
CA LEU A 153 3.69 -2.85 -4.13
C LEU A 153 2.52 -3.24 -3.22
N GLU A 154 2.45 -4.50 -2.77
CA GLU A 154 1.39 -4.98 -1.87
C GLU A 154 1.41 -4.24 -0.52
N SER A 155 2.59 -4.03 0.04
CA SER A 155 2.74 -3.34 1.33
C SER A 155 2.41 -1.86 1.23
N TYR A 156 2.88 -1.20 0.17
CA TYR A 156 2.62 0.22 -0.06
C TYR A 156 1.14 0.48 -0.41
N GLU A 157 0.50 -0.40 -1.21
CA GLU A 157 -0.93 -0.33 -1.48
C GLU A 157 -1.75 -0.40 -0.19
N ARG A 158 -1.39 -1.32 0.72
CA ARG A 158 -2.09 -1.47 2.01
C ARG A 158 -1.91 -0.24 2.88
N ALA A 159 -0.72 0.32 2.94
CA ALA A 159 -0.49 1.57 3.63
C ALA A 159 -1.30 2.72 3.01
N ALA A 160 -1.18 2.92 1.70
CA ALA A 160 -1.76 4.05 0.98
C ALA A 160 -3.31 4.06 0.95
N LEU A 161 -3.96 2.89 0.84
CA LEU A 161 -5.42 2.79 0.73
C LEU A 161 -6.11 2.52 2.06
N TYR A 162 -5.49 1.74 2.95
CA TYR A 162 -6.16 1.28 4.17
C TYR A 162 -5.59 1.90 5.45
N GLY A 163 -4.62 2.82 5.34
CA GLY A 163 -4.00 3.50 6.48
C GLY A 163 -3.25 2.54 7.41
N GLU A 164 -2.80 1.40 6.90
CA GLU A 164 -2.02 0.45 7.70
C GLU A 164 -0.57 0.96 7.85
N THR A 165 -0.01 0.79 9.05
CA THR A 165 1.43 0.94 9.25
C THR A 165 2.06 -0.44 9.22
N LEU A 166 3.00 -0.66 8.30
CA LEU A 166 3.63 -1.95 8.07
C LEU A 166 5.15 -1.82 8.17
N GLU A 167 5.78 -2.87 8.68
CA GLU A 167 7.22 -3.04 8.67
C GLU A 167 7.57 -4.17 7.70
N VAL A 168 8.41 -3.88 6.71
CA VAL A 168 8.89 -4.85 5.73
C VAL A 168 10.40 -4.94 5.85
N LEU A 169 10.91 -6.15 6.00
CA LEU A 169 12.33 -6.45 6.02
C LEU A 169 12.63 -7.40 4.87
N ASP A 170 13.33 -6.92 3.85
CA ASP A 170 13.68 -7.77 2.71
C ASP A 170 14.85 -7.18 1.90
N TYR A 171 15.39 -8.01 1.00
CA TYR A 171 16.40 -7.60 0.05
C TYR A 171 15.77 -6.82 -1.11
N SER A 172 16.38 -5.68 -1.44
CA SER A 172 16.04 -4.83 -2.59
C SER A 172 17.09 -5.05 -3.68
N PRO A 173 16.76 -5.80 -4.75
CA PRO A 173 17.71 -6.10 -5.82
C PRO A 173 18.09 -4.86 -6.63
N GLU A 174 17.25 -3.84 -6.65
CA GLU A 174 17.44 -2.60 -7.41
C GLU A 174 18.67 -1.83 -6.95
N ILE A 175 18.92 -1.83 -5.64
CA ILE A 175 20.05 -1.13 -5.02
C ILE A 175 21.05 -2.07 -4.35
N ASP A 176 20.86 -3.39 -4.48
CA ASP A 176 21.70 -4.46 -3.90
C ASP A 176 21.90 -4.26 -2.38
N THR A 177 20.77 -4.22 -1.63
CA THR A 177 20.80 -3.87 -0.21
C THR A 177 19.66 -4.53 0.55
N ASN A 178 19.92 -5.01 1.77
CA ASN A 178 18.84 -5.42 2.67
C ASN A 178 18.20 -4.19 3.31
N LEU A 179 16.91 -4.01 3.03
CA LEU A 179 16.14 -2.87 3.52
C LEU A 179 15.18 -3.29 4.64
N LYS A 180 15.10 -2.43 5.66
CA LYS A 180 13.98 -2.35 6.56
C LYS A 180 13.19 -1.11 6.19
N VAL A 181 11.93 -1.28 5.81
CA VAL A 181 11.03 -0.19 5.45
C VAL A 181 9.87 -0.16 6.42
N ILE A 182 9.62 1.01 7.00
CA ILE A 182 8.37 1.31 7.72
C ILE A 182 7.53 2.14 6.79
N CYS A 183 6.40 1.59 6.34
CA CYS A 183 5.48 2.27 5.44
C CYS A 183 4.15 2.58 6.16
N PHE A 184 3.59 3.77 5.87
CA PHE A 184 2.37 4.29 6.47
C PHE A 184 1.68 5.26 5.52
N GLN A 185 0.39 5.52 5.72
CA GLN A 185 -0.33 6.49 4.91
C GLN A 185 0.08 7.92 5.27
N THR A 186 0.44 8.71 4.27
CA THR A 186 0.66 10.16 4.39
C THR A 186 -0.56 10.93 3.91
N PHE A 187 -1.03 10.61 2.71
CA PHE A 187 -2.30 11.03 2.13
C PHE A 187 -2.98 9.80 1.54
N VAL A 188 -4.24 9.91 1.19
CA VAL A 188 -4.91 8.81 0.48
C VAL A 188 -4.28 8.61 -0.89
N GLY A 189 -3.95 7.37 -1.19
CA GLY A 189 -3.19 7.03 -2.39
C GLY A 189 -1.69 7.25 -2.28
N HIS A 190 -1.20 7.80 -1.15
CA HIS A 190 0.21 8.02 -0.89
C HIS A 190 0.72 7.16 0.27
N CYS A 191 1.96 6.75 0.16
CA CYS A 191 2.68 6.01 1.19
C CYS A 191 3.96 6.75 1.60
N GLY A 192 4.08 7.08 2.89
CA GLY A 192 5.33 7.50 3.49
C GLY A 192 6.19 6.29 3.78
N CYS A 193 7.44 6.32 3.34
CA CYS A 193 8.41 5.25 3.52
C CYS A 193 9.61 5.76 4.31
N ILE A 194 9.86 5.17 5.50
CA ILE A 194 11.11 5.34 6.23
C ILE A 194 11.97 4.12 5.94
N LEU A 195 13.13 4.32 5.31
CA LEU A 195 14.00 3.25 4.85
C LEU A 195 15.32 3.25 5.60
N PHE A 196 15.74 2.05 5.99
CA PHE A 196 17.02 1.80 6.65
C PHE A 196 17.79 0.75 5.86
N ASN A 197 19.07 1.03 5.60
CA ASN A 197 20.01 0.03 5.13
C ASN A 197 20.41 -0.86 6.31
N VAL A 198 19.95 -2.10 6.33
CA VAL A 198 20.22 -3.04 7.43
C VAL A 198 21.68 -3.46 7.48
N ASP A 199 22.34 -3.48 6.33
CA ASP A 199 23.76 -3.87 6.22
C ASP A 199 24.70 -2.82 6.85
N GLU A 200 24.23 -1.56 6.98
CA GLU A 200 24.94 -0.46 7.65
C GLU A 200 24.56 -0.28 9.13
N MET A 201 23.50 -0.94 9.60
CA MET A 201 23.05 -0.89 11.01
C MET A 201 23.88 -1.87 11.86
N LYS A 202 25.07 -1.47 12.26
CA LYS A 202 25.94 -2.20 13.20
C LYS A 202 26.01 -1.55 14.56
#